data_8f4d3d721699ca8519935d8bce847e43
#
_entry.id   8f4d3d721699ca8519935d8bce847e43
#
_cell.length_a   1.000
_cell.length_b   1.000
_cell.length_c   1.000
_cell.angle_alpha   90.00
_cell.angle_beta   90.00
_cell.angle_gamma   90.00
#
_symmetry.space_group_name_H-M   'P 1'
#
loop_
_entity.id
_entity.type
_entity.pdbx_description
1 polymer ?
#
loop_
_entity_poly.entity_id
_entity_poly.type
_entity_poly.pdbx_seq_one_letter_code
_entity_poly.pdbx_strand_id
1 'polypeptide(L)'
;YKIYEYGALSKKVYGGKRIFTILFDIYVFLSNVVGTSIILNMSGTFLTELTGVSTIVGMILIAIITVILVKYRDKLIRYANSIMTIVLLVGFVVISLLVVYLFGPQVKALLSSWYVPEGVSIWSGLWSCCKYAFASSAFALTMCCVEQPIETHKQSCLLGIFILILGGLLQAISCFTFLPFVDEVMNDPLPLVYVMNNYLSAAYPWIRTCYYILMLLAIVSSTIPATYMISSRYQSALKFIPVLKTDNSRNIVAAILFMVICTLIGAL
;
A
#
# COMPACT_ATOMS: atom_id res chain seq x y z
N TYR A 1 1.64 24.43 -10.40
CA TYR A 1 1.35 24.80 -9.02
C TYR A 1 2.17 23.94 -8.07
N LYS A 2 3.12 24.55 -7.32
CA LYS A 2 3.92 23.84 -6.32
C LYS A 2 3.08 23.66 -5.05
N ILE A 3 2.28 22.58 -4.97
CA ILE A 3 1.47 22.24 -3.81
C ILE A 3 2.09 20.98 -3.21
N TYR A 4 2.74 21.13 -2.05
CA TYR A 4 3.46 20.06 -1.37
C TYR A 4 2.70 19.47 -0.17
N GLU A 5 1.50 19.98 0.12
CA GLU A 5 0.64 19.50 1.18
C GLU A 5 -0.77 19.26 0.66
N TYR A 6 -1.37 18.12 1.00
CA TYR A 6 -2.75 17.85 0.59
C TYR A 6 -3.76 18.85 1.16
N GLY A 7 -3.47 19.44 2.32
CA GLY A 7 -4.31 20.50 2.90
C GLY A 7 -4.34 21.78 2.07
N ALA A 8 -3.26 22.13 1.38
CA ALA A 8 -3.24 23.24 0.44
C ALA A 8 -3.97 22.86 -0.86
N LEU A 9 -3.86 21.59 -1.29
CA LEU A 9 -4.61 21.07 -2.42
C LEU A 9 -6.11 21.13 -2.17
N SER A 10 -6.58 20.64 -1.01
CA SER A 10 -8.01 20.63 -0.66
C SER A 10 -8.60 22.04 -0.60
N LYS A 11 -7.90 23.00 -0.01
CA LYS A 11 -8.33 24.40 -0.01
C LYS A 11 -8.50 24.96 -1.42
N LYS A 12 -7.62 24.60 -2.33
CA LYS A 12 -7.68 25.07 -3.72
C LYS A 12 -8.79 24.40 -4.49
N VAL A 13 -8.95 23.08 -4.37
CA VAL A 13 -10.01 22.31 -5.05
C VAL A 13 -11.40 22.75 -4.60
N TYR A 14 -11.58 22.97 -3.31
CA TYR A 14 -12.89 23.37 -2.75
C TYR A 14 -13.10 24.88 -2.65
N GLY A 15 -12.24 25.70 -3.29
CA GLY A 15 -12.39 27.16 -3.30
C GLY A 15 -12.36 27.80 -1.90
N GLY A 16 -11.65 27.20 -0.95
CA GLY A 16 -11.53 27.70 0.43
C GLY A 16 -12.76 27.44 1.32
N LYS A 17 -13.77 26.70 0.85
CA LYS A 17 -14.95 26.34 1.66
C LYS A 17 -14.56 25.42 2.82
N ARG A 18 -14.58 25.96 4.04
CA ARG A 18 -14.06 25.33 5.26
C ARG A 18 -14.67 23.95 5.55
N ILE A 19 -15.98 23.79 5.36
CA ILE A 19 -16.69 22.53 5.65
C ILE A 19 -16.14 21.40 4.76
N PHE A 20 -16.04 21.60 3.45
CA PHE A 20 -15.53 20.60 2.54
C PHE A 20 -14.06 20.25 2.79
N THR A 21 -13.26 21.25 3.17
CA THR A 21 -11.85 21.03 3.55
C THR A 21 -11.75 20.14 4.79
N ILE A 22 -12.58 20.38 5.81
CA ILE A 22 -12.60 19.57 7.04
C ILE A 22 -13.07 18.14 6.75
N LEU A 23 -14.16 17.97 6.00
CA LEU A 23 -14.66 16.64 5.63
C LEU A 23 -13.62 15.84 4.84
N PHE A 24 -12.91 16.51 3.95
CA PHE A 24 -11.84 15.89 3.19
C PHE A 24 -10.64 15.50 4.08
N ASP A 25 -10.24 16.37 5.02
CA ASP A 25 -9.18 16.06 5.99
C ASP A 25 -9.56 14.84 6.85
N ILE A 26 -10.81 14.77 7.32
CA ILE A 26 -11.32 13.61 8.08
C ILE A 26 -11.28 12.34 7.22
N TYR A 27 -11.78 12.40 6.00
CA TYR A 27 -11.75 11.27 5.07
C TYR A 27 -10.33 10.75 4.85
N VAL A 28 -9.38 11.65 4.53
CA VAL A 28 -7.99 11.28 4.28
C VAL A 28 -7.36 10.68 5.53
N PHE A 29 -7.58 11.27 6.70
CA PHE A 29 -7.05 10.77 7.96
C PHE A 29 -7.59 9.36 8.27
N LEU A 30 -8.91 9.18 8.27
CA LEU A 30 -9.52 7.89 8.58
C LEU A 30 -9.12 6.80 7.57
N SER A 31 -9.12 7.11 6.28
CA SER A 31 -8.71 6.15 5.25
C SER A 31 -7.26 5.71 5.43
N ASN A 32 -6.35 6.64 5.77
CA ASN A 32 -4.95 6.30 6.02
C ASN A 32 -4.77 5.53 7.34
N VAL A 33 -5.51 5.86 8.39
CA VAL A 33 -5.49 5.10 9.65
C VAL A 33 -5.93 3.66 9.39
N VAL A 34 -7.08 3.45 8.77
CA VAL A 34 -7.61 2.11 8.50
C VAL A 34 -6.66 1.33 7.58
N GLY A 35 -6.24 1.94 6.46
CA GLY A 35 -5.35 1.28 5.51
C GLY A 35 -4.00 0.93 6.12
N THR A 36 -3.37 1.85 6.87
CA THR A 36 -2.09 1.59 7.52
C THR A 36 -2.22 0.53 8.63
N SER A 37 -3.35 0.51 9.36
CA SER A 37 -3.61 -0.50 10.40
C SER A 37 -3.69 -1.91 9.81
N ILE A 38 -4.42 -2.07 8.70
CA ILE A 38 -4.52 -3.36 7.97
C ILE A 38 -3.13 -3.80 7.50
N ILE A 39 -2.38 -2.90 6.87
CA ILE A 39 -1.04 -3.17 6.35
C ILE A 39 -0.07 -3.55 7.49
N LEU A 40 -0.15 -2.89 8.65
CA LEU A 40 0.65 -3.25 9.82
C LEU A 40 0.29 -4.63 10.37
N ASN A 41 -1.00 -4.96 10.47
CA ASN A 41 -1.43 -6.29 10.90
C ASN A 41 -0.88 -7.38 9.97
N MET A 42 -0.99 -7.18 8.65
CA MET A 42 -0.38 -8.08 7.66
C MET A 42 1.13 -8.22 7.86
N SER A 43 1.83 -7.11 8.17
CA SER A 43 3.28 -7.16 8.41
C SER A 43 3.64 -7.99 9.65
N GLY A 44 2.84 -7.86 10.70
CA GLY A 44 2.96 -8.68 11.89
C GLY A 44 2.82 -10.17 11.56
N THR A 45 1.80 -10.53 10.79
CA THR A 45 1.56 -11.92 10.34
C THR A 45 2.75 -12.45 9.52
N PHE A 46 3.26 -11.67 8.55
CA PHE A 46 4.41 -12.10 7.74
C PHE A 46 5.68 -12.28 8.58
N LEU A 47 5.93 -11.41 9.56
CA LEU A 47 7.06 -11.57 10.47
C LEU A 47 6.90 -12.79 11.39
N THR A 48 5.67 -13.06 11.86
CA THR A 48 5.37 -14.27 12.63
C THR A 48 5.72 -15.52 11.83
N GLU A 49 5.28 -15.58 10.58
CA GLU A 49 5.55 -16.70 9.67
C GLU A 49 7.05 -16.89 9.35
N LEU A 50 7.82 -15.79 9.31
CA LEU A 50 9.26 -15.86 9.01
C LEU A 50 10.11 -16.17 10.24
N THR A 51 9.76 -15.64 11.41
CA THR A 51 10.67 -15.61 12.57
C THR A 51 10.09 -16.24 13.81
N GLY A 52 8.78 -16.54 13.84
CA GLY A 52 8.09 -17.07 15.02
C GLY A 52 7.78 -16.02 16.10
N VAL A 53 8.07 -14.74 15.89
CA VAL A 53 7.70 -13.68 16.84
C VAL A 53 6.18 -13.44 16.82
N SER A 54 5.62 -12.92 17.90
CA SER A 54 4.18 -12.60 17.92
C SER A 54 3.83 -11.47 16.94
N THR A 55 2.62 -11.51 16.37
CA THR A 55 2.12 -10.52 15.41
C THR A 55 2.25 -9.09 15.92
N ILE A 56 1.94 -8.86 17.20
CA ILE A 56 2.05 -7.53 17.81
C ILE A 56 3.50 -7.03 17.82
N VAL A 57 4.47 -7.90 18.15
CA VAL A 57 5.89 -7.54 18.10
C VAL A 57 6.31 -7.21 16.67
N GLY A 58 5.86 -8.00 15.69
CA GLY A 58 6.10 -7.73 14.27
C GLY A 58 5.54 -6.37 13.83
N MET A 59 4.31 -6.04 14.21
CA MET A 59 3.69 -4.72 13.94
C MET A 59 4.51 -3.57 14.54
N ILE A 60 4.93 -3.69 15.80
CA ILE A 60 5.73 -2.67 16.49
C ILE A 60 7.08 -2.48 15.81
N LEU A 61 7.75 -3.55 15.40
CA LEU A 61 9.02 -3.47 14.68
C LEU A 61 8.89 -2.69 13.36
N ILE A 62 7.88 -3.00 12.55
CA ILE A 62 7.63 -2.27 11.30
C ILE A 62 7.23 -0.81 11.58
N ALA A 63 6.44 -0.54 12.61
CA ALA A 63 6.09 0.81 13.01
C ALA A 63 7.34 1.63 13.38
N ILE A 64 8.27 1.07 14.14
CA ILE A 64 9.54 1.70 14.52
C ILE A 64 10.39 1.97 13.28
N ILE A 65 10.55 0.98 12.38
CA ILE A 65 11.30 1.13 11.13
C ILE A 65 10.70 2.28 10.30
N THR A 66 9.36 2.31 10.16
CA THR A 66 8.67 3.37 9.42
C THR A 66 8.96 4.75 10.00
N VAL A 67 8.85 4.94 11.33
CA VAL A 67 9.13 6.21 11.99
C VAL A 67 10.60 6.63 11.80
N ILE A 68 11.54 5.69 11.91
CA ILE A 68 12.97 5.96 11.67
C ILE A 68 13.19 6.44 10.23
N LEU A 69 12.58 5.79 9.25
CA LEU A 69 12.72 6.15 7.84
C LEU A 69 12.07 7.51 7.53
N VAL A 70 10.91 7.81 8.12
CA VAL A 70 10.25 9.13 8.00
C VAL A 70 11.15 10.26 8.53
N LYS A 71 11.97 10.00 9.56
CA LYS A 71 12.93 10.99 10.09
C LYS A 71 13.95 11.47 9.06
N TYR A 72 14.37 10.58 8.14
CA TYR A 72 15.41 10.90 7.16
C TYR A 72 14.90 11.64 5.92
N ARG A 73 13.58 11.92 5.85
CA ARG A 73 12.91 12.73 4.82
C ARG A 73 13.24 12.39 3.35
N ASP A 74 12.92 13.34 2.46
CA ASP A 74 12.72 13.20 1.01
C ASP A 74 13.75 12.38 0.21
N LYS A 75 15.04 12.51 0.49
CA LYS A 75 16.07 11.84 -0.32
C LYS A 75 16.08 10.34 -0.10
N LEU A 76 16.11 9.90 1.17
CA LEU A 76 16.15 8.47 1.49
C LEU A 76 14.85 7.78 1.11
N ILE A 77 13.70 8.45 1.36
CA ILE A 77 12.38 7.92 1.00
C ILE A 77 12.30 7.67 -0.51
N ARG A 78 12.73 8.63 -1.33
CA ARG A 78 12.70 8.48 -2.80
C ARG A 78 13.58 7.33 -3.29
N TYR A 79 14.84 7.28 -2.84
CA TYR A 79 15.75 6.19 -3.26
C TYR A 79 15.29 4.83 -2.76
N ALA A 80 14.94 4.73 -1.48
CA ALA A 80 14.46 3.49 -0.90
C ALA A 80 13.19 3.00 -1.59
N ASN A 81 12.18 3.87 -1.78
CA ASN A 81 10.96 3.51 -2.46
C ASN A 81 11.19 3.13 -3.93
N SER A 82 12.07 3.82 -4.65
CA SER A 82 12.37 3.47 -6.04
C SER A 82 13.00 2.09 -6.15
N ILE A 83 13.99 1.79 -5.31
CA ILE A 83 14.64 0.46 -5.29
C ILE A 83 13.63 -0.61 -4.87
N MET A 84 12.89 -0.38 -3.79
CA MET A 84 11.87 -1.32 -3.31
C MET A 84 10.82 -1.59 -4.39
N THR A 85 10.34 -0.56 -5.09
CA THR A 85 9.35 -0.71 -6.17
C THR A 85 9.87 -1.57 -7.31
N ILE A 86 11.13 -1.39 -7.74
CA ILE A 86 11.74 -2.21 -8.79
C ILE A 86 11.85 -3.66 -8.32
N VAL A 87 12.36 -3.89 -7.11
CA VAL A 87 12.51 -5.23 -6.53
C VAL A 87 11.15 -5.94 -6.41
N LEU A 88 10.13 -5.22 -5.95
CA LEU A 88 8.76 -5.71 -5.84
C LEU A 88 8.17 -6.07 -7.20
N LEU A 89 8.33 -5.19 -8.19
CA LEU A 89 7.79 -5.42 -9.52
C LEU A 89 8.44 -6.65 -10.17
N VAL A 90 9.76 -6.75 -10.11
CA VAL A 90 10.50 -7.90 -10.64
C VAL A 90 10.13 -9.17 -9.88
N GLY A 91 10.12 -9.14 -8.55
CA GLY A 91 9.77 -10.31 -7.72
C GLY A 91 8.36 -10.79 -7.98
N PHE A 92 7.39 -9.86 -8.05
CA PHE A 92 6.00 -10.19 -8.35
C PHE A 92 5.84 -10.82 -9.76
N VAL A 93 6.47 -10.26 -10.78
CA VAL A 93 6.44 -10.81 -12.15
C VAL A 93 7.07 -12.21 -12.18
N VAL A 94 8.21 -12.40 -11.52
CA VAL A 94 8.87 -13.73 -11.47
C VAL A 94 7.97 -14.77 -10.81
N ILE A 95 7.36 -14.45 -9.66
CA ILE A 95 6.44 -15.36 -8.97
C ILE A 95 5.23 -15.68 -9.86
N SER A 96 4.64 -14.68 -10.49
CA SER A 96 3.48 -14.86 -11.36
C SER A 96 3.81 -15.72 -12.60
N LEU A 97 4.95 -15.48 -13.22
CA LEU A 97 5.42 -16.32 -14.34
C LEU A 97 5.67 -17.76 -13.92
N LEU A 98 6.18 -17.98 -12.72
CA LEU A 98 6.37 -19.33 -12.18
C LEU A 98 5.03 -20.05 -11.99
N VAL A 99 4.01 -19.37 -11.43
CA VAL A 99 2.66 -19.95 -11.30
C VAL A 99 2.09 -20.29 -12.67
N VAL A 100 2.18 -19.38 -13.63
CA VAL A 100 1.69 -19.63 -14.99
C VAL A 100 2.48 -20.77 -15.66
N TYR A 101 3.77 -20.90 -15.42
CA TYR A 101 4.56 -22.00 -15.91
C TYR A 101 4.13 -23.35 -15.33
N LEU A 102 3.93 -23.43 -14.01
CA LEU A 102 3.55 -24.67 -13.32
C LEU A 102 2.10 -25.08 -13.57
N PHE A 103 1.19 -24.12 -13.63
CA PHE A 103 -0.26 -24.35 -13.76
C PHE A 103 -0.84 -23.87 -15.10
N GLY A 104 0.01 -23.68 -16.11
CA GLY A 104 -0.38 -23.17 -17.44
C GLY A 104 -1.53 -23.92 -18.11
N PRO A 105 -1.58 -25.26 -18.10
CA PRO A 105 -2.70 -26.00 -18.66
C PRO A 105 -4.05 -25.67 -17.99
N GLN A 106 -4.06 -25.48 -16.67
CA GLN A 106 -5.26 -25.09 -15.90
C GLN A 106 -5.67 -23.65 -16.22
N VAL A 107 -4.71 -22.70 -16.26
CA VAL A 107 -4.96 -21.33 -16.67
C VAL A 107 -5.59 -21.29 -18.05
N LYS A 108 -5.03 -22.02 -19.02
CA LYS A 108 -5.55 -22.11 -20.38
C LYS A 108 -6.97 -22.67 -20.45
N ALA A 109 -7.24 -23.74 -19.68
CA ALA A 109 -8.57 -24.38 -19.64
C ALA A 109 -9.63 -23.40 -19.10
N LEU A 110 -9.34 -22.72 -18.00
CA LEU A 110 -10.25 -21.75 -17.36
C LEU A 110 -10.48 -20.52 -18.25
N LEU A 111 -9.46 -20.01 -18.93
CA LEU A 111 -9.60 -18.92 -19.89
C LEU A 111 -10.43 -19.31 -21.10
N SER A 112 -10.24 -20.53 -21.65
CA SER A 112 -10.98 -20.99 -22.82
C SER A 112 -12.45 -21.27 -22.51
N SER A 113 -12.78 -21.65 -21.28
CA SER A 113 -14.16 -21.88 -20.83
C SER A 113 -14.88 -20.60 -20.38
N TRP A 114 -14.21 -19.45 -20.35
CA TRP A 114 -14.75 -18.21 -19.77
C TRP A 114 -15.30 -18.42 -18.36
N TYR A 115 -14.55 -19.19 -17.58
CA TYR A 115 -14.98 -19.59 -16.24
C TYR A 115 -15.25 -18.36 -15.36
N VAL A 116 -16.43 -18.37 -14.74
CA VAL A 116 -16.83 -17.39 -13.73
C VAL A 116 -17.24 -18.13 -12.48
N PRO A 117 -16.65 -17.84 -11.31
CA PRO A 117 -17.03 -18.48 -10.06
C PRO A 117 -18.51 -18.30 -9.73
N GLU A 118 -19.10 -19.30 -9.04
CA GLU A 118 -20.51 -19.21 -8.62
C GLU A 118 -20.74 -17.99 -7.71
N GLY A 119 -21.88 -17.31 -7.92
CA GLY A 119 -22.25 -16.13 -7.15
C GLY A 119 -21.55 -14.82 -7.54
N VAL A 120 -20.63 -14.86 -8.52
CA VAL A 120 -19.97 -13.65 -9.03
C VAL A 120 -20.71 -13.13 -10.26
N SER A 121 -21.03 -11.82 -10.27
CA SER A 121 -21.57 -11.13 -11.43
C SER A 121 -20.66 -10.01 -11.88
N ILE A 122 -20.76 -9.60 -13.14
CA ILE A 122 -20.02 -8.43 -13.68
C ILE A 122 -20.31 -7.18 -12.83
N TRP A 123 -21.54 -7.00 -12.37
CA TRP A 123 -21.93 -5.86 -11.56
C TRP A 123 -21.29 -5.89 -10.17
N SER A 124 -21.21 -7.05 -9.52
CA SER A 124 -20.51 -7.19 -8.23
C SER A 124 -19.02 -6.93 -8.37
N GLY A 125 -18.42 -7.37 -9.48
CA GLY A 125 -17.02 -7.08 -9.83
C GLY A 125 -16.78 -5.59 -10.02
N LEU A 126 -17.57 -4.92 -10.85
CA LEU A 126 -17.48 -3.48 -11.08
C LEU A 126 -17.66 -2.69 -9.79
N TRP A 127 -18.62 -3.06 -8.95
CA TRP A 127 -18.85 -2.42 -7.66
C TRP A 127 -17.65 -2.58 -6.72
N SER A 128 -17.03 -3.75 -6.71
CA SER A 128 -15.81 -4.01 -5.93
C SER A 128 -14.62 -3.18 -6.45
N CYS A 129 -14.45 -3.03 -7.76
CA CYS A 129 -13.47 -2.13 -8.35
C CYS A 129 -13.70 -0.67 -7.94
N CYS A 130 -14.95 -0.19 -7.97
CA CYS A 130 -15.29 1.16 -7.53
C CYS A 130 -14.97 1.38 -6.04
N LYS A 131 -15.31 0.42 -5.17
CA LYS A 131 -14.98 0.47 -3.73
C LYS A 131 -13.46 0.55 -3.52
N TYR A 132 -12.70 -0.30 -4.20
CA TYR A 132 -11.25 -0.31 -4.13
C TYR A 132 -10.62 0.99 -4.63
N ALA A 133 -11.08 1.50 -5.77
CA ALA A 133 -10.61 2.77 -6.33
C ALA A 133 -10.89 3.94 -5.37
N PHE A 134 -12.09 3.98 -4.76
CA PHE A 134 -12.44 5.00 -3.78
C PHE A 134 -11.55 4.90 -2.54
N ALA A 135 -11.39 3.72 -1.94
CA ALA A 135 -10.53 3.51 -0.77
C ALA A 135 -9.06 3.88 -1.07
N SER A 136 -8.57 3.53 -2.26
CA SER A 136 -7.19 3.81 -2.67
C SER A 136 -6.95 5.28 -3.02
N SER A 137 -7.98 6.06 -3.31
CA SER A 137 -7.85 7.48 -3.69
C SER A 137 -7.18 8.33 -2.62
N ALA A 138 -7.38 8.01 -1.34
CA ALA A 138 -6.73 8.70 -0.22
C ALA A 138 -5.21 8.50 -0.22
N PHE A 139 -4.72 7.34 -0.67
CA PHE A 139 -3.28 7.06 -0.78
C PHE A 139 -2.63 7.79 -1.96
N ALA A 140 -3.38 8.08 -3.03
CA ALA A 140 -2.86 8.86 -4.16
C ALA A 140 -2.40 10.26 -3.73
N LEU A 141 -2.97 10.81 -2.65
CA LEU A 141 -2.57 12.10 -2.10
C LEU A 141 -1.17 12.10 -1.47
N THR A 142 -0.60 10.93 -1.18
CA THR A 142 0.79 10.82 -0.73
C THR A 142 1.76 11.36 -1.77
N MET A 143 1.38 11.32 -3.06
CA MET A 143 2.17 11.89 -4.14
C MET A 143 2.30 13.41 -4.05
N CYS A 144 1.34 14.11 -3.42
CA CYS A 144 1.42 15.55 -3.22
C CYS A 144 2.53 15.96 -2.23
N CYS A 145 2.98 15.04 -1.37
CA CYS A 145 3.99 15.29 -0.35
C CYS A 145 5.41 14.99 -0.83
N VAL A 146 5.55 14.42 -2.02
CA VAL A 146 6.86 14.13 -2.64
C VAL A 146 7.17 15.23 -3.64
N GLU A 147 8.29 15.94 -3.45
CA GLU A 147 8.77 16.92 -4.45
C GLU A 147 9.06 16.18 -5.75
N GLN A 148 8.19 16.35 -6.73
CA GLN A 148 8.33 15.73 -8.04
C GLN A 148 8.88 16.75 -9.04
N PRO A 149 9.80 16.36 -9.92
CA PRO A 149 10.26 17.20 -11.01
C PRO A 149 9.24 17.28 -12.16
N ILE A 150 7.94 17.29 -11.84
CA ILE A 150 6.85 17.43 -12.81
C ILE A 150 6.58 18.91 -12.96
N GLU A 151 7.04 19.48 -14.05
CA GLU A 151 6.93 20.91 -14.31
C GLU A 151 5.78 21.25 -15.27
N THR A 152 5.40 20.32 -16.14
CA THR A 152 4.41 20.55 -17.19
C THR A 152 3.20 19.65 -17.07
N HIS A 153 2.04 20.15 -17.56
CA HIS A 153 0.81 19.36 -17.64
C HIS A 153 1.00 18.10 -18.50
N LYS A 154 1.78 18.20 -19.59
CA LYS A 154 2.09 17.04 -20.46
C LYS A 154 2.83 15.92 -19.70
N GLN A 155 3.81 16.26 -18.87
CA GLN A 155 4.52 15.29 -18.04
C GLN A 155 3.57 14.62 -17.03
N SER A 156 2.67 15.39 -16.42
CA SER A 156 1.66 14.86 -15.49
C SER A 156 0.71 13.87 -16.20
N CYS A 157 0.21 14.20 -17.39
CA CYS A 157 -0.64 13.30 -18.18
C CYS A 157 0.10 12.03 -18.60
N LEU A 158 1.35 12.15 -19.07
CA LEU A 158 2.16 10.99 -19.45
C LEU A 158 2.42 10.06 -18.26
N LEU A 159 2.73 10.62 -17.08
CA LEU A 159 2.89 9.84 -15.87
C LEU A 159 1.59 9.12 -15.48
N GLY A 160 0.44 9.79 -15.56
CA GLY A 160 -0.87 9.19 -15.31
C GLY A 160 -1.17 8.02 -16.24
N ILE A 161 -0.91 8.17 -17.53
CA ILE A 161 -1.07 7.09 -18.52
C ILE A 161 -0.11 5.93 -18.22
N PHE A 162 1.15 6.22 -17.90
CA PHE A 162 2.14 5.20 -17.56
C PHE A 162 1.71 4.40 -16.32
N ILE A 163 1.25 5.07 -15.26
CA ILE A 163 0.76 4.42 -14.04
C ILE A 163 -0.47 3.56 -14.35
N LEU A 164 -1.39 4.04 -15.17
CA LEU A 164 -2.59 3.29 -15.59
C LEU A 164 -2.20 2.00 -16.33
N ILE A 165 -1.31 2.09 -17.30
CA ILE A 165 -0.86 0.93 -18.09
C ILE A 165 -0.11 -0.05 -17.19
N LEU A 166 0.86 0.42 -16.40
CA LEU A 166 1.65 -0.43 -15.50
C LEU A 166 0.77 -1.11 -14.45
N GLY A 167 -0.12 -0.35 -13.81
CA GLY A 167 -1.07 -0.87 -12.82
C GLY A 167 -2.02 -1.89 -13.43
N GLY A 168 -2.56 -1.61 -14.63
CA GLY A 168 -3.42 -2.54 -15.36
C GLY A 168 -2.71 -3.84 -15.73
N LEU A 169 -1.47 -3.77 -16.19
CA LEU A 169 -0.64 -4.96 -16.47
C LEU A 169 -0.39 -5.79 -15.20
N LEU A 170 -0.03 -5.15 -14.09
CA LEU A 170 0.19 -5.83 -12.83
C LEU A 170 -1.07 -6.52 -12.32
N GLN A 171 -2.23 -5.87 -12.44
CA GLN A 171 -3.52 -6.48 -12.09
C GLN A 171 -3.87 -7.66 -13.00
N ALA A 172 -3.64 -7.56 -14.30
CA ALA A 172 -3.84 -8.67 -15.23
C ALA A 172 -2.93 -9.86 -14.87
N ILE A 173 -1.65 -9.62 -14.59
CA ILE A 173 -0.71 -10.65 -14.15
C ILE A 173 -1.18 -11.29 -12.83
N SER A 174 -1.69 -10.51 -11.87
CA SER A 174 -2.27 -11.02 -10.63
C SER A 174 -3.46 -11.95 -10.88
N CYS A 175 -4.37 -11.55 -11.79
CA CYS A 175 -5.51 -12.39 -12.15
C CYS A 175 -5.06 -13.75 -12.70
N PHE A 176 -4.05 -13.81 -13.59
CA PHE A 176 -3.51 -15.07 -14.08
C PHE A 176 -2.87 -15.92 -12.98
N THR A 177 -2.25 -15.27 -11.97
CA THR A 177 -1.66 -15.97 -10.81
C THR A 177 -2.71 -16.64 -9.95
N PHE A 178 -3.89 -16.03 -9.78
CA PHE A 178 -4.96 -16.57 -8.93
C PHE A 178 -5.93 -17.49 -9.67
N LEU A 179 -6.02 -17.37 -10.98
CA LEU A 179 -7.03 -18.07 -11.78
C LEU A 179 -7.08 -19.59 -11.53
N PRO A 180 -5.94 -20.34 -11.45
CA PRO A 180 -5.96 -21.77 -11.18
C PRO A 180 -6.57 -22.15 -9.82
N PHE A 181 -6.62 -21.23 -8.89
CA PHE A 181 -7.01 -21.43 -7.49
C PHE A 181 -8.22 -20.59 -7.09
N VAL A 182 -8.93 -20.00 -8.06
CA VAL A 182 -9.95 -18.98 -7.81
C VAL A 182 -11.02 -19.43 -6.82
N ASP A 183 -11.49 -20.66 -6.91
CA ASP A 183 -12.54 -21.19 -6.02
C ASP A 183 -12.09 -21.35 -4.58
N GLU A 184 -10.80 -21.60 -4.37
CA GLU A 184 -10.21 -21.78 -3.05
C GLU A 184 -9.81 -20.45 -2.39
N VAL A 185 -9.31 -19.50 -3.21
CA VAL A 185 -8.77 -18.24 -2.70
C VAL A 185 -9.79 -17.11 -2.67
N MET A 186 -10.96 -17.27 -3.26
CA MET A 186 -11.96 -16.19 -3.40
C MET A 186 -12.40 -15.62 -2.04
N ASN A 187 -12.41 -16.43 -1.00
CA ASN A 187 -12.79 -16.03 0.37
C ASN A 187 -11.59 -15.87 1.31
N ASP A 188 -10.37 -16.09 0.83
CA ASP A 188 -9.17 -15.94 1.65
C ASP A 188 -8.77 -14.46 1.72
N PRO A 189 -8.50 -13.90 2.90
CA PRO A 189 -8.06 -12.50 3.04
C PRO A 189 -6.68 -12.25 2.43
N LEU A 190 -5.87 -13.30 2.24
CA LEU A 190 -4.51 -13.22 1.69
C LEU A 190 -4.29 -14.26 0.58
N PRO A 191 -4.98 -14.13 -0.58
CA PRO A 191 -5.01 -15.14 -1.64
C PRO A 191 -3.62 -15.63 -2.07
N LEU A 192 -2.66 -14.71 -2.23
CA LEU A 192 -1.32 -15.08 -2.69
C LEU A 192 -0.53 -15.83 -1.62
N VAL A 193 -0.75 -15.54 -0.34
CA VAL A 193 -0.18 -16.31 0.79
C VAL A 193 -0.70 -17.73 0.78
N TYR A 194 -2.00 -17.91 0.54
CA TYR A 194 -2.61 -19.21 0.41
C TYR A 194 -1.96 -20.05 -0.71
N VAL A 195 -1.82 -19.46 -1.90
CA VAL A 195 -1.17 -20.11 -3.05
C VAL A 195 0.30 -20.45 -2.74
N MET A 196 1.04 -19.52 -2.10
CA MET A 196 2.43 -19.76 -1.71
C MET A 196 2.56 -20.93 -0.75
N ASN A 197 1.71 -20.99 0.29
CA ASN A 197 1.80 -22.00 1.33
C ASN A 197 1.35 -23.37 0.86
N ASN A 198 0.27 -23.46 0.10
CA ASN A 198 -0.36 -24.72 -0.24
C ASN A 198 0.17 -25.35 -1.54
N TYR A 199 0.63 -24.54 -2.50
CA TYR A 199 0.99 -25.04 -3.82
C TYR A 199 2.46 -24.85 -4.19
N LEU A 200 3.07 -23.73 -3.83
CA LEU A 200 4.44 -23.41 -4.27
C LEU A 200 5.50 -23.85 -3.26
N SER A 201 5.22 -23.76 -1.96
CA SER A 201 6.21 -24.07 -0.92
C SER A 201 6.58 -25.56 -0.89
N ALA A 202 5.70 -26.45 -1.31
CA ALA A 202 5.96 -27.89 -1.40
C ALA A 202 7.05 -28.19 -2.45
N ALA A 203 7.02 -27.52 -3.61
CA ALA A 203 7.99 -27.68 -4.68
C ALA A 203 9.24 -26.82 -4.48
N TYR A 204 9.07 -25.60 -3.93
CA TYR A 204 10.14 -24.60 -3.80
C TYR A 204 10.04 -23.86 -2.47
N PRO A 205 10.52 -24.43 -1.34
CA PRO A 205 10.40 -23.82 0.01
C PRO A 205 10.96 -22.41 0.14
N TRP A 206 12.03 -22.08 -0.62
CA TRP A 206 12.66 -20.77 -0.62
C TRP A 206 11.77 -19.65 -1.17
N ILE A 207 10.80 -19.99 -2.07
CA ILE A 207 9.89 -19.00 -2.67
C ILE A 207 9.01 -18.36 -1.60
N ARG A 208 8.53 -19.13 -0.64
CA ARG A 208 7.75 -18.63 0.49
C ARG A 208 8.50 -17.53 1.25
N THR A 209 9.77 -17.80 1.58
CA THR A 209 10.61 -16.83 2.30
C THR A 209 10.85 -15.58 1.46
N CYS A 210 11.19 -15.73 0.18
CA CYS A 210 11.36 -14.61 -0.73
C CYS A 210 10.09 -13.77 -0.85
N TYR A 211 8.94 -14.41 -0.97
CA TYR A 211 7.64 -13.74 -1.04
C TYR A 211 7.36 -12.91 0.21
N TYR A 212 7.54 -13.47 1.40
CA TYR A 212 7.31 -12.73 2.65
C TYR A 212 8.26 -11.54 2.79
N ILE A 213 9.52 -11.67 2.40
CA ILE A 213 10.47 -10.55 2.37
C ILE A 213 9.99 -9.46 1.40
N LEU A 214 9.56 -9.85 0.20
CA LEU A 214 9.01 -8.90 -0.78
C LEU A 214 7.77 -8.18 -0.23
N MET A 215 6.87 -8.89 0.44
CA MET A 215 5.68 -8.29 1.05
C MET A 215 6.03 -7.32 2.18
N LEU A 216 7.01 -7.66 3.03
CA LEU A 216 7.50 -6.73 4.06
C LEU A 216 8.11 -5.47 3.46
N LEU A 217 8.87 -5.59 2.36
CA LEU A 217 9.39 -4.44 1.62
C LEU A 217 8.24 -3.58 1.04
N ALA A 218 7.20 -4.21 0.48
CA ALA A 218 6.02 -3.52 -0.02
C ALA A 218 5.31 -2.73 1.08
N ILE A 219 5.15 -3.34 2.24
CA ILE A 219 4.53 -2.73 3.42
C ILE A 219 5.32 -1.50 3.87
N VAL A 220 6.63 -1.64 4.05
CA VAL A 220 7.49 -0.52 4.44
C VAL A 220 7.43 0.60 3.39
N SER A 221 7.53 0.26 2.10
CA SER A 221 7.42 1.21 1.00
C SER A 221 6.11 1.99 0.98
N SER A 222 5.01 1.36 1.39
CA SER A 222 3.66 1.97 1.42
C SER A 222 3.40 2.78 2.68
N THR A 223 3.89 2.31 3.84
CA THR A 223 3.65 2.97 5.13
C THR A 223 4.45 4.26 5.32
N ILE A 224 5.64 4.37 4.73
CA ILE A 224 6.50 5.55 4.84
C ILE A 224 5.81 6.81 4.28
N PRO A 225 5.38 6.85 3.00
CA PRO A 225 4.76 8.04 2.43
C PRO A 225 3.42 8.37 3.09
N ALA A 226 2.61 7.37 3.47
CA ALA A 226 1.36 7.58 4.21
C ALA A 226 1.61 8.25 5.58
N THR A 227 2.57 7.73 6.34
CA THR A 227 2.95 8.28 7.64
C THR A 227 3.53 9.69 7.50
N TYR A 228 4.39 9.92 6.51
CA TYR A 228 4.96 11.24 6.25
C TYR A 228 3.90 12.26 5.86
N MET A 229 2.94 11.90 5.02
CA MET A 229 1.84 12.77 4.61
C MET A 229 0.99 13.20 5.81
N ILE A 230 0.57 12.25 6.65
CA ILE A 230 -0.26 12.54 7.83
C ILE A 230 0.54 13.34 8.86
N SER A 231 1.77 12.92 9.17
CA SER A 231 2.60 13.62 10.16
C SER A 231 2.94 15.06 9.74
N SER A 232 3.25 15.30 8.48
CA SER A 232 3.53 16.63 7.95
C SER A 232 2.30 17.55 8.02
N ARG A 233 1.11 17.01 7.82
CA ARG A 233 -0.15 17.76 7.93
C ARG A 233 -0.46 18.18 9.36
N TYR A 234 -0.28 17.26 10.32
CA TYR A 234 -0.68 17.48 11.72
C TYR A 234 0.45 18.00 12.62
N GLN A 235 1.71 18.12 12.14
CA GLN A 235 2.82 18.67 12.90
C GLN A 235 2.53 20.09 13.44
N SER A 236 1.75 20.87 12.72
CA SER A 236 1.38 22.23 13.16
C SER A 236 0.47 22.24 14.38
N ALA A 237 -0.32 21.18 14.59
CA ALA A 237 -1.15 21.04 15.79
C ALA A 237 -0.32 20.81 17.05
N LEU A 238 0.96 20.41 16.92
CA LEU A 238 1.87 20.19 18.05
C LEU A 238 2.69 21.46 18.42
N LYS A 239 2.42 22.62 17.82
CA LYS A 239 3.12 23.88 18.12
C LYS A 239 2.95 24.36 19.55
N PHE A 240 1.88 23.92 20.23
CA PHE A 240 1.63 24.28 21.62
C PHE A 240 2.54 23.56 22.62
N ILE A 241 3.30 22.54 22.19
CA ILE A 241 4.23 21.80 23.04
C ILE A 241 5.60 22.50 23.03
N PRO A 242 6.02 23.17 24.15
CA PRO A 242 7.23 24.01 24.14
C PRO A 242 8.53 23.24 23.89
N VAL A 243 8.56 21.93 24.23
CA VAL A 243 9.74 21.08 24.04
C VAL A 243 10.01 20.78 22.59
N LEU A 244 8.98 20.81 21.72
CA LEU A 244 9.09 20.52 20.28
C LEU A 244 9.44 21.80 19.49
N LYS A 245 10.69 22.23 19.57
CA LYS A 245 11.15 23.50 18.99
C LYS A 245 11.23 23.50 17.46
N THR A 246 11.53 22.36 16.86
CA THR A 246 11.74 22.27 15.41
C THR A 246 10.56 21.57 14.70
N ASP A 247 10.29 21.95 13.45
CA ASP A 247 9.27 21.27 12.64
C ASP A 247 9.59 19.77 12.45
N ASN A 248 10.87 19.43 12.41
CA ASN A 248 11.30 18.03 12.33
C ASN A 248 10.92 17.22 13.59
N SER A 249 11.12 17.79 14.79
CA SER A 249 10.72 17.10 16.04
C SER A 249 9.21 16.94 16.13
N ARG A 250 8.43 17.95 15.70
CA ARG A 250 6.96 17.87 15.64
C ARG A 250 6.50 16.80 14.66
N ASN A 251 7.13 16.73 13.48
CA ASN A 251 6.80 15.74 12.47
C ASN A 251 7.07 14.31 12.98
N ILE A 252 8.20 14.08 13.65
CA ILE A 252 8.52 12.77 14.24
C ILE A 252 7.50 12.38 15.31
N VAL A 253 7.14 13.29 16.20
CA VAL A 253 6.13 13.02 17.25
C VAL A 253 4.76 12.74 16.63
N ALA A 254 4.35 13.49 15.61
CA ALA A 254 3.12 13.24 14.86
C ALA A 254 3.14 11.87 14.17
N ALA A 255 4.28 11.47 13.60
CA ALA A 255 4.47 10.14 13.00
C ALA A 255 4.36 9.03 14.06
N ILE A 256 4.98 9.20 15.22
CA ILE A 256 4.87 8.23 16.33
C ILE A 256 3.41 8.08 16.76
N LEU A 257 2.71 9.19 17.00
CA LEU A 257 1.30 9.16 17.41
C LEU A 257 0.43 8.48 16.36
N PHE A 258 0.63 8.78 15.09
CA PHE A 258 -0.09 8.12 14.00
C PHE A 258 0.16 6.61 13.98
N MET A 259 1.43 6.18 14.07
CA MET A 259 1.79 4.77 14.05
C MET A 259 1.30 4.01 15.30
N VAL A 260 1.28 4.66 16.47
CA VAL A 260 0.68 4.07 17.69
C VAL A 260 -0.81 3.84 17.49
N ILE A 261 -1.54 4.83 16.96
CA ILE A 261 -2.97 4.67 16.67
C ILE A 261 -3.20 3.51 15.69
N CYS A 262 -2.42 3.47 14.59
CA CYS A 262 -2.54 2.41 13.59
C CYS A 262 -2.21 1.02 14.16
N THR A 263 -1.20 0.93 15.02
CA THR A 263 -0.82 -0.34 15.67
C THR A 263 -1.91 -0.82 16.62
N LEU A 264 -2.49 0.08 17.43
CA LEU A 264 -3.57 -0.27 18.34
C LEU A 264 -4.83 -0.74 17.60
N ILE A 265 -5.22 -0.05 16.52
CA ILE A 265 -6.38 -0.44 15.70
C ILE A 265 -6.10 -1.74 14.96
N GLY A 266 -4.89 -1.93 14.44
CA GLY A 266 -4.52 -3.15 13.73
C GLY A 266 -4.39 -4.38 14.62
N ALA A 267 -4.25 -4.20 15.93
CA ALA A 267 -4.18 -5.27 16.92
C ALA A 267 -5.58 -5.73 17.43
N LEU A 268 -6.64 -4.92 17.16
CA LEU A 268 -8.03 -5.28 17.48
C LEU A 268 -8.64 -6.19 16.42
#